data_db21db41b03c4fb8696bbd68ba8aba8e
#
_entry.id   db21db41b03c4fb8696bbd68ba8aba8e
#
_cell.length_a   1.000
_cell.length_b   1.000
_cell.length_c   1.000
_cell.angle_alpha   90.00
_cell.angle_beta   90.00
_cell.angle_gamma   90.00
#
_symmetry.space_group_name_H-M   'P 1'
#
loop_
_entity.id
_entity.type
_entity.pdbx_description
1 polymer ?
#
loop_
_entity_poly.entity_id
_entity_poly.type
_entity_poly.pdbx_seq_one_letter_code
_entity_poly.pdbx_strand_id
1 'polypeptide(L)'
;MMQTELTSTELTSSELESSELETDVATGNGSTDGARDGAQEGAQGAQDVGGARLTVLAGPTAVGKGTVAADIRERFPEIWISVSATTRKARPGEVHGVHYLFVSDEEFDRMTADDELLEWAVVHKAARYGTPRQPVLDKLAEGRPALLEIDLQGARQVRETMPEAHFVFLAPPSWDELVRRLVGRGTETAEERERRLETATLELASEKEFDVTIVNASVREAADQLVKLIRSPNISGKS
;
A
#
# COMPACT_ATOMS: atom_id res chain seq x y z
N MET A 1 -50.13 17.05 -34.69
CA MET A 1 -49.58 18.33 -35.18
C MET A 1 -48.46 18.68 -34.23
N MET A 2 -47.22 18.75 -34.50
CA MET A 2 -46.36 18.92 -35.66
C MET A 2 -45.07 18.15 -35.40
N GLN A 3 -44.65 17.43 -36.40
CA GLN A 3 -43.29 16.88 -36.55
C GLN A 3 -42.33 18.03 -36.80
N THR A 4 -41.07 17.88 -36.35
CA THR A 4 -39.94 18.40 -37.12
C THR A 4 -38.75 17.49 -36.93
N GLU A 5 -38.32 16.96 -38.03
CA GLU A 5 -37.18 16.09 -38.31
C GLU A 5 -35.88 16.90 -38.48
N LEU A 6 -34.80 16.08 -38.57
CA LEU A 6 -33.56 16.33 -39.34
C LEU A 6 -32.45 17.05 -38.53
N THR A 7 -31.17 16.65 -38.57
CA THR A 7 -30.38 16.02 -39.64
C THR A 7 -29.11 15.38 -39.07
N SER A 8 -28.76 14.25 -39.65
CA SER A 8 -27.44 13.67 -39.68
C SER A 8 -26.40 14.57 -40.35
N THR A 9 -25.18 14.57 -39.88
CA THR A 9 -24.05 14.93 -40.73
C THR A 9 -22.90 13.96 -40.44
N GLU A 10 -22.68 13.07 -41.39
CA GLU A 10 -21.47 12.30 -41.63
C GLU A 10 -20.35 13.24 -42.09
N LEU A 11 -19.12 13.02 -41.63
CA LEU A 11 -17.94 13.47 -42.34
C LEU A 11 -16.83 12.40 -42.22
N THR A 12 -16.64 11.82 -43.30
CA THR A 12 -15.70 11.04 -44.06
C THR A 12 -14.22 11.15 -43.66
N SER A 13 -13.61 9.99 -43.82
CA SER A 13 -12.18 9.68 -43.87
C SER A 13 -11.42 10.47 -44.97
N SER A 14 -10.15 10.79 -44.68
CA SER A 14 -9.08 10.84 -45.68
C SER A 14 -7.73 10.90 -44.96
N GLU A 15 -6.93 9.89 -45.12
CA GLU A 15 -5.69 9.75 -45.96
C GLU A 15 -4.43 10.30 -45.27
N LEU A 16 -3.57 9.35 -44.88
CA LEU A 16 -2.36 8.90 -45.56
C LEU A 16 -1.23 9.94 -45.60
N GLU A 17 -0.10 9.66 -44.92
CA GLU A 17 1.16 9.51 -45.65
C GLU A 17 2.28 8.86 -44.79
N SER A 18 2.85 7.87 -45.37
CA SER A 18 4.04 7.14 -44.96
C SER A 18 5.28 7.96 -45.30
N SER A 19 6.32 7.92 -44.45
CA SER A 19 7.69 8.18 -44.92
C SER A 19 8.66 7.17 -44.31
N GLU A 20 9.04 6.24 -45.14
CA GLU A 20 10.25 5.41 -45.02
C GLU A 20 11.48 6.29 -45.24
N LEU A 21 12.52 6.08 -44.47
CA LEU A 21 13.89 6.39 -44.86
C LEU A 21 14.86 5.37 -44.23
N GLU A 22 15.28 4.55 -45.04
CA GLU A 22 16.51 3.87 -45.42
C GLU A 22 17.70 3.84 -44.44
N THR A 23 18.16 2.64 -44.38
CA THR A 23 19.41 2.03 -43.93
C THR A 23 20.68 2.77 -44.33
N ASP A 24 21.67 2.80 -43.45
CA ASP A 24 23.05 2.73 -43.89
C ASP A 24 23.89 1.81 -43.00
N VAL A 25 24.56 0.88 -43.68
CA VAL A 25 25.44 -0.16 -43.14
C VAL A 25 26.88 0.32 -43.35
N ALA A 26 27.66 0.35 -42.27
CA ALA A 26 29.11 0.43 -42.40
C ALA A 26 29.80 -0.64 -41.53
N THR A 27 30.29 -1.63 -42.21
CA THR A 27 31.24 -2.64 -41.74
C THR A 27 32.61 -2.04 -41.50
N GLY A 28 33.26 -2.36 -40.38
CA GLY A 28 34.64 -2.04 -40.08
C GLY A 28 35.28 -3.10 -39.21
N ASN A 29 35.97 -4.00 -39.83
CA ASN A 29 36.75 -5.09 -39.24
C ASN A 29 38.09 -4.57 -38.72
N GLY A 30 38.55 -5.00 -37.54
CA GLY A 30 39.88 -4.66 -37.01
C GLY A 30 40.22 -5.48 -35.76
N SER A 31 40.75 -6.66 -36.01
CA SER A 31 41.41 -7.53 -35.03
C SER A 31 42.75 -6.95 -34.57
N THR A 32 43.04 -6.94 -33.24
CA THR A 32 44.38 -7.31 -32.72
C THR A 32 44.30 -7.72 -31.25
N ASP A 33 44.91 -8.80 -31.04
CA ASP A 33 45.37 -9.56 -29.88
C ASP A 33 46.10 -8.73 -28.81
N GLY A 34 45.96 -9.09 -27.53
CA GLY A 34 46.77 -8.52 -26.44
C GLY A 34 46.35 -9.05 -25.10
N ALA A 35 46.90 -10.20 -24.73
CA ALA A 35 46.73 -10.81 -23.40
C ALA A 35 47.51 -10.05 -22.30
N ARG A 36 47.01 -10.23 -21.09
CA ARG A 36 47.62 -10.31 -19.75
C ARG A 36 47.13 -9.32 -18.74
N ASP A 37 46.61 -9.96 -17.75
CA ASP A 37 47.05 -10.06 -16.35
C ASP A 37 46.53 -9.03 -15.37
N GLY A 38 45.93 -9.59 -14.34
CA GLY A 38 46.08 -9.13 -12.96
C GLY A 38 45.18 -8.03 -12.47
N ALA A 39 44.16 -8.38 -11.76
CA ALA A 39 43.99 -7.93 -10.40
C ALA A 39 42.56 -8.26 -9.92
N GLN A 40 42.47 -9.22 -9.05
CA GLN A 40 41.43 -9.28 -8.05
C GLN A 40 41.65 -8.09 -7.10
N GLU A 41 40.79 -7.12 -7.17
CA GLU A 41 40.62 -6.18 -6.04
C GLU A 41 39.19 -5.78 -5.94
N GLY A 42 38.62 -6.15 -4.79
CA GLY A 42 37.72 -5.30 -4.07
C GLY A 42 36.24 -5.47 -4.31
N ALA A 43 35.68 -6.63 -3.98
CA ALA A 43 34.32 -6.63 -3.43
C ALA A 43 34.38 -5.94 -2.06
N GLN A 44 34.52 -4.62 -2.04
CA GLN A 44 34.41 -3.81 -0.83
C GLN A 44 33.25 -2.87 -0.95
N GLY A 45 32.31 -3.07 -0.02
CA GLY A 45 31.41 -2.03 0.40
C GLY A 45 30.19 -1.85 -0.49
N ALA A 46 29.26 -2.78 -0.46
CA ALA A 46 27.86 -2.36 -0.44
C ALA A 46 27.73 -1.52 0.84
N GLN A 47 28.03 -0.22 0.73
CA GLN A 47 27.59 0.74 1.72
C GLN A 47 26.09 0.56 1.78
N ASP A 48 25.62 0.15 2.97
CA ASP A 48 24.23 0.17 3.37
C ASP A 48 23.75 1.64 3.27
N VAL A 49 23.47 2.07 2.08
CA VAL A 49 22.70 3.28 1.79
C VAL A 49 21.34 2.89 2.34
N GLY A 50 21.05 3.31 3.56
CA GLY A 50 19.83 3.03 4.29
C GLY A 50 18.64 3.24 3.39
N GLY A 51 18.30 2.20 2.62
CA GLY A 51 17.21 2.20 1.66
C GLY A 51 15.94 2.46 2.43
N ALA A 52 15.11 3.36 1.92
CA ALA A 52 13.80 3.58 2.48
C ALA A 52 13.08 2.25 2.61
N ARG A 53 12.49 2.00 3.77
CA ARG A 53 11.80 0.74 4.03
C ARG A 53 10.29 0.91 3.98
N LEU A 54 9.64 -0.15 3.52
CA LEU A 54 8.22 -0.31 3.68
C LEU A 54 7.91 -0.73 5.12
N THR A 55 6.98 -0.03 5.76
CA THR A 55 6.42 -0.43 7.05
C THR A 55 4.93 -0.72 6.88
N VAL A 56 4.51 -1.86 7.38
CA VAL A 56 3.12 -2.31 7.37
C VAL A 56 2.56 -2.19 8.78
N LEU A 57 1.55 -1.36 8.95
CA LEU A 57 0.78 -1.22 10.19
C LEU A 57 -0.51 -2.00 10.07
N ALA A 58 -0.65 -3.07 10.82
CA ALA A 58 -1.89 -3.82 10.92
C ALA A 58 -2.30 -4.02 12.39
N GLY A 59 -3.44 -4.66 12.60
CA GLY A 59 -3.99 -4.88 13.93
C GLY A 59 -5.52 -4.93 13.89
N PRO A 60 -6.17 -5.19 15.04
CA PRO A 60 -7.60 -5.42 15.09
C PRO A 60 -8.43 -4.25 14.58
N THR A 61 -9.64 -4.58 14.16
CA THR A 61 -10.67 -3.56 13.87
C THR A 61 -10.90 -2.67 15.10
N ALA A 62 -11.06 -1.38 14.88
CA ALA A 62 -11.26 -0.36 15.93
C ALA A 62 -10.06 -0.10 16.87
N VAL A 63 -8.89 -0.68 16.62
CA VAL A 63 -7.68 -0.41 17.44
C VAL A 63 -7.15 1.03 17.27
N GLY A 64 -7.53 1.72 16.18
CA GLY A 64 -7.14 3.11 15.94
C GLY A 64 -6.02 3.32 14.92
N LYS A 65 -5.78 2.34 14.01
CA LYS A 65 -4.77 2.46 12.95
C LYS A 65 -4.88 3.77 12.17
N GLY A 66 -6.06 4.09 11.64
CA GLY A 66 -6.28 5.30 10.85
C GLY A 66 -6.05 6.59 11.63
N THR A 67 -6.31 6.59 12.93
CA THR A 67 -6.03 7.76 13.78
C THR A 67 -4.53 7.95 13.98
N VAL A 68 -3.79 6.87 14.19
CA VAL A 68 -2.31 6.89 14.28
C VAL A 68 -1.71 7.32 12.95
N ALA A 69 -2.18 6.77 11.83
CA ALA A 69 -1.72 7.17 10.49
C ALA A 69 -2.01 8.65 10.19
N ALA A 70 -3.19 9.16 10.59
CA ALA A 70 -3.53 10.58 10.43
C ALA A 70 -2.59 11.50 11.24
N ASP A 71 -2.28 11.15 12.49
CA ASP A 71 -1.34 11.89 13.33
C ASP A 71 0.08 11.90 12.72
N ILE A 72 0.52 10.77 12.16
CA ILE A 72 1.80 10.69 11.45
C ILE A 72 1.79 11.57 10.19
N ARG A 73 0.72 11.52 9.39
CA ARG A 73 0.61 12.33 8.17
C ARG A 73 0.71 13.82 8.45
N GLU A 74 0.15 14.27 9.55
CA GLU A 74 0.17 15.67 9.97
C GLU A 74 1.56 16.10 10.50
N ARG A 75 2.19 15.29 11.36
CA ARG A 75 3.42 15.67 12.08
C ARG A 75 4.71 15.29 11.38
N PHE A 76 4.69 14.31 10.48
CA PHE A 76 5.88 13.72 9.85
C PHE A 76 5.70 13.58 8.33
N PRO A 77 5.61 14.70 7.60
CA PRO A 77 5.30 14.70 6.17
C PRO A 77 6.35 14.02 5.29
N GLU A 78 7.55 13.75 5.80
CA GLU A 78 8.57 12.97 5.10
C GLU A 78 8.21 11.48 4.97
N ILE A 79 7.36 10.95 5.87
CA ILE A 79 6.85 9.58 5.76
C ILE A 79 5.65 9.59 4.82
N TRP A 80 5.75 8.85 3.74
CA TRP A 80 4.63 8.71 2.82
C TRP A 80 3.66 7.63 3.32
N ILE A 81 2.38 7.95 3.43
CA ILE A 81 1.34 7.00 3.81
C ILE A 81 0.54 6.67 2.57
N SER A 82 0.43 5.37 2.26
CA SER A 82 -0.30 4.89 1.09
C SER A 82 -1.77 5.31 1.12
N VAL A 83 -2.32 5.51 -0.09
CA VAL A 83 -3.76 5.75 -0.28
C VAL A 83 -4.34 4.51 -0.94
N SER A 84 -5.10 3.73 -0.19
CA SER A 84 -5.71 2.49 -0.69
C SER A 84 -6.86 2.77 -1.65
N ALA A 85 -7.01 1.92 -2.65
CA ALA A 85 -8.21 1.85 -3.49
C ALA A 85 -9.33 1.14 -2.73
N THR A 86 -10.58 1.52 -2.97
CA THR A 86 -11.75 0.84 -2.40
C THR A 86 -12.98 0.96 -3.28
N THR A 87 -13.80 -0.10 -3.32
CA THR A 87 -15.10 -0.10 -3.99
C THR A 87 -16.22 0.46 -3.12
N ARG A 88 -15.92 0.79 -1.86
CA ARG A 88 -16.86 1.44 -0.96
C ARG A 88 -17.12 2.89 -1.40
N LYS A 89 -18.37 3.32 -1.31
CA LYS A 89 -18.70 4.74 -1.51
C LYS A 89 -18.03 5.62 -0.46
N ALA A 90 -17.64 6.82 -0.86
CA ALA A 90 -17.10 7.82 0.05
C ALA A 90 -18.12 8.17 1.15
N ARG A 91 -17.64 8.31 2.37
CA ARG A 91 -18.42 8.84 3.49
C ARG A 91 -18.38 10.38 3.48
N PRO A 92 -19.34 11.06 4.15
CA PRO A 92 -19.25 12.51 4.32
C PRO A 92 -17.89 12.95 4.88
N GLY A 93 -17.24 13.90 4.20
CA GLY A 93 -15.93 14.40 4.56
C GLY A 93 -14.74 13.63 3.98
N GLU A 94 -14.93 12.46 3.37
CA GLU A 94 -13.87 11.75 2.67
C GLU A 94 -13.64 12.33 1.27
N VAL A 95 -12.38 12.47 0.88
CA VAL A 95 -11.94 13.04 -0.40
C VAL A 95 -11.18 11.99 -1.19
N HIS A 96 -11.57 11.79 -2.47
CA HIS A 96 -10.86 10.90 -3.41
C HIS A 96 -9.41 11.34 -3.58
N GLY A 97 -8.49 10.38 -3.56
CA GLY A 97 -7.04 10.63 -3.69
C GLY A 97 -6.36 11.10 -2.40
N VAL A 98 -7.13 11.39 -1.35
CA VAL A 98 -6.60 11.81 -0.04
C VAL A 98 -6.82 10.71 1.02
N HIS A 99 -8.08 10.29 1.17
CA HIS A 99 -8.45 9.24 2.14
C HIS A 99 -8.41 7.87 1.49
N TYR A 100 -9.00 7.76 0.29
CA TYR A 100 -9.03 6.56 -0.55
C TYR A 100 -9.08 6.95 -2.02
N LEU A 101 -8.67 6.02 -2.88
CA LEU A 101 -9.04 6.01 -4.29
C LEU A 101 -10.39 5.27 -4.38
N PHE A 102 -11.49 6.02 -4.48
CA PHE A 102 -12.82 5.42 -4.63
C PHE A 102 -12.99 5.01 -6.08
N VAL A 103 -13.04 3.71 -6.34
CA VAL A 103 -13.11 3.11 -7.67
C VAL A 103 -14.39 2.29 -7.83
N SER A 104 -14.79 1.98 -9.07
CA SER A 104 -15.88 1.04 -9.32
C SER A 104 -15.43 -0.42 -9.11
N ASP A 105 -16.39 -1.34 -9.07
CA ASP A 105 -16.05 -2.77 -8.98
C ASP A 105 -15.32 -3.24 -10.23
N GLU A 106 -15.68 -2.77 -11.41
CA GLU A 106 -15.03 -3.08 -12.69
C GLU A 106 -13.59 -2.57 -12.73
N GLU A 107 -13.36 -1.35 -12.23
CA GLU A 107 -12.01 -0.78 -12.15
C GLU A 107 -11.14 -1.57 -11.16
N PHE A 108 -11.70 -1.98 -10.03
CA PHE A 108 -10.98 -2.79 -9.06
C PHE A 108 -10.64 -4.19 -9.63
N ASP A 109 -11.57 -4.79 -10.41
CA ASP A 109 -11.32 -6.06 -11.12
C ASP A 109 -10.17 -5.91 -12.11
N ARG A 110 -10.14 -4.81 -12.88
CA ARG A 110 -9.03 -4.50 -13.77
C ARG A 110 -7.71 -4.38 -13.00
N MET A 111 -7.67 -3.57 -11.94
CA MET A 111 -6.47 -3.39 -11.12
C MET A 111 -5.94 -4.71 -10.56
N THR A 112 -6.84 -5.62 -10.20
CA THR A 112 -6.47 -6.96 -9.70
C THR A 112 -5.93 -7.84 -10.84
N ALA A 113 -6.59 -7.84 -12.00
CA ALA A 113 -6.18 -8.65 -13.16
C ALA A 113 -4.84 -8.22 -13.73
N ASP A 114 -4.55 -6.92 -13.71
CA ASP A 114 -3.32 -6.31 -14.24
C ASP A 114 -2.17 -6.28 -13.19
N ASP A 115 -2.34 -6.92 -12.02
CA ASP A 115 -1.37 -6.97 -10.91
C ASP A 115 -0.95 -5.57 -10.41
N GLU A 116 -1.85 -4.60 -10.50
CA GLU A 116 -1.61 -3.21 -10.08
C GLU A 116 -1.72 -3.03 -8.55
N LEU A 117 -2.21 -4.04 -7.83
CA LEU A 117 -2.33 -4.01 -6.38
C LEU A 117 -1.19 -4.79 -5.72
N LEU A 118 -0.61 -4.23 -4.66
CA LEU A 118 0.39 -4.89 -3.82
C LEU A 118 -0.25 -5.97 -2.94
N GLU A 119 -1.43 -5.66 -2.45
CA GLU A 119 -2.32 -6.52 -1.68
C GLU A 119 -3.77 -6.07 -1.89
N TRP A 120 -4.72 -6.96 -1.65
CA TRP A 120 -6.13 -6.59 -1.56
C TRP A 120 -6.93 -7.56 -0.69
N ALA A 121 -8.04 -7.08 -0.12
CA ALA A 121 -8.92 -7.86 0.72
C ALA A 121 -10.38 -7.43 0.58
N VAL A 122 -11.28 -8.36 0.88
CA VAL A 122 -12.72 -8.08 1.05
C VAL A 122 -12.99 -7.85 2.53
N VAL A 123 -13.35 -6.63 2.89
CA VAL A 123 -13.60 -6.25 4.27
C VAL A 123 -15.10 -6.21 4.55
N HIS A 124 -15.52 -6.81 5.67
CA HIS A 124 -16.92 -6.90 6.10
C HIS A 124 -17.89 -7.47 5.05
N LYS A 125 -17.41 -8.38 4.18
CA LYS A 125 -18.18 -9.05 3.11
C LYS A 125 -18.87 -8.11 2.11
N ALA A 126 -18.48 -6.84 2.04
CA ALA A 126 -19.20 -5.83 1.26
C ALA A 126 -18.31 -4.95 0.38
N ALA A 127 -17.12 -4.58 0.80
CA ALA A 127 -16.25 -3.68 0.05
C ALA A 127 -14.85 -4.25 -0.09
N ARG A 128 -14.23 -3.99 -1.23
CA ARG A 128 -12.85 -4.35 -1.50
C ARG A 128 -11.94 -3.17 -1.17
N TYR A 129 -10.77 -3.51 -0.65
CA TYR A 129 -9.69 -2.55 -0.39
C TYR A 129 -8.41 -3.13 -0.94
N GLY A 130 -7.53 -2.31 -1.46
CA GLY A 130 -6.23 -2.75 -1.95
C GLY A 130 -5.25 -1.60 -2.05
N THR A 131 -3.99 -1.89 -1.93
CA THR A 131 -2.92 -0.89 -2.00
C THR A 131 -2.35 -0.86 -3.41
N PRO A 132 -2.44 0.26 -4.16
CA PRO A 132 -1.78 0.40 -5.46
C PRO A 132 -0.27 0.17 -5.33
N ARG A 133 0.26 -0.74 -6.14
CA ARG A 133 1.65 -1.21 -6.11
C ARG A 133 2.64 -0.13 -6.51
N GLN A 134 2.42 0.50 -7.66
CA GLN A 134 3.39 1.39 -8.27
C GLN A 134 3.72 2.60 -7.38
N PRO A 135 2.75 3.32 -6.76
CA PRO A 135 3.07 4.41 -5.86
C PRO A 135 3.97 4.03 -4.67
N VAL A 136 3.82 2.80 -4.14
CA VAL A 136 4.67 2.29 -3.05
C VAL A 136 6.10 2.13 -3.56
N LEU A 137 6.28 1.45 -4.70
CA LEU A 137 7.61 1.22 -5.30
C LEU A 137 8.31 2.52 -5.65
N ASP A 138 7.58 3.49 -6.21
CA ASP A 138 8.12 4.80 -6.56
C ASP A 138 8.66 5.54 -5.33
N LYS A 139 7.91 5.53 -4.22
CA LYS A 139 8.34 6.19 -2.98
C LYS A 139 9.56 5.54 -2.35
N LEU A 140 9.63 4.22 -2.38
CA LEU A 140 10.81 3.49 -1.91
C LEU A 140 12.03 3.77 -2.79
N ALA A 141 11.85 3.83 -4.12
CA ALA A 141 12.92 4.19 -5.07
C ALA A 141 13.41 5.64 -4.90
N GLU A 142 12.53 6.57 -4.50
CA GLU A 142 12.89 7.94 -4.12
C GLU A 142 13.68 8.02 -2.80
N GLY A 143 13.89 6.90 -2.10
CA GLY A 143 14.49 6.90 -0.76
C GLY A 143 13.53 7.40 0.34
N ARG A 144 12.24 7.45 0.08
CA ARG A 144 11.22 7.93 0.99
C ARG A 144 10.55 6.78 1.74
N PRO A 145 10.57 6.77 3.10
CA PRO A 145 9.88 5.74 3.85
C PRO A 145 8.38 5.70 3.55
N ALA A 146 7.85 4.48 3.37
CA ALA A 146 6.44 4.25 3.08
C ALA A 146 5.77 3.49 4.23
N LEU A 147 4.56 3.93 4.60
CA LEU A 147 3.70 3.30 5.60
C LEU A 147 2.41 2.83 4.94
N LEU A 148 2.10 1.54 5.05
CA LEU A 148 0.81 0.97 4.70
C LEU A 148 -0.03 0.80 5.96
N GLU A 149 -1.27 1.27 5.92
CA GLU A 149 -2.30 0.98 6.91
C GLU A 149 -3.31 0.00 6.29
N ILE A 150 -3.19 -1.26 6.65
CA ILE A 150 -3.97 -2.36 6.04
C ILE A 150 -4.52 -3.31 7.10
N ASP A 151 -5.33 -4.27 6.66
CA ASP A 151 -5.81 -5.34 7.53
C ASP A 151 -4.81 -6.51 7.61
N LEU A 152 -5.13 -7.52 8.41
CA LEU A 152 -4.26 -8.68 8.60
C LEU A 152 -4.11 -9.53 7.33
N GLN A 153 -5.18 -9.61 6.51
CA GLN A 153 -5.14 -10.36 5.27
C GLN A 153 -4.19 -9.71 4.27
N GLY A 154 -4.27 -8.39 4.13
CA GLY A 154 -3.35 -7.61 3.31
C GLY A 154 -1.91 -7.69 3.83
N ALA A 155 -1.71 -7.63 5.15
CA ALA A 155 -0.37 -7.75 5.75
C ALA A 155 0.31 -9.09 5.42
N ARG A 156 -0.44 -10.19 5.39
CA ARG A 156 0.07 -11.51 4.98
C ARG A 156 0.48 -11.54 3.52
N GLN A 157 -0.32 -10.94 2.61
CA GLN A 157 0.02 -10.84 1.18
C GLN A 157 1.29 -10.01 0.96
N VAL A 158 1.41 -8.88 1.65
CA VAL A 158 2.63 -8.07 1.58
C VAL A 158 3.84 -8.85 2.11
N ARG A 159 3.69 -9.66 3.15
CA ARG A 159 4.78 -10.49 3.67
C ARG A 159 5.28 -11.53 2.66
N GLU A 160 4.40 -12.04 1.81
CA GLU A 160 4.78 -12.99 0.75
C GLU A 160 5.53 -12.29 -0.39
N THR A 161 5.15 -11.06 -0.74
CA THR A 161 5.70 -10.32 -1.89
C THR A 161 6.86 -9.38 -1.54
N MET A 162 6.89 -8.86 -0.31
CA MET A 162 7.91 -7.94 0.22
C MET A 162 8.34 -8.34 1.64
N PRO A 163 8.99 -9.51 1.81
CA PRO A 163 9.35 -10.06 3.13
C PRO A 163 10.33 -9.18 3.93
N GLU A 164 11.03 -8.27 3.26
CA GLU A 164 11.93 -7.29 3.86
C GLU A 164 11.21 -6.09 4.51
N ALA A 165 9.90 -5.95 4.29
CA ALA A 165 9.10 -4.92 4.94
C ALA A 165 9.05 -5.13 6.46
N HIS A 166 8.89 -4.03 7.22
CA HIS A 166 8.65 -4.10 8.66
C HIS A 166 7.17 -4.27 8.95
N PHE A 167 6.82 -5.30 9.70
CA PHE A 167 5.44 -5.58 10.07
C PHE A 167 5.20 -5.21 11.53
N VAL A 168 4.39 -4.19 11.74
CA VAL A 168 4.07 -3.63 13.05
C VAL A 168 2.61 -3.94 13.40
N PHE A 169 2.40 -4.59 14.53
CA PHE A 169 1.07 -4.85 15.08
C PHE A 169 0.68 -3.71 16.03
N LEU A 170 -0.44 -3.08 15.75
CA LEU A 170 -1.04 -2.11 16.68
C LEU A 170 -2.01 -2.84 17.60
N ALA A 171 -1.67 -2.92 18.87
CA ALA A 171 -2.49 -3.57 19.89
C ALA A 171 -3.32 -2.55 20.69
N PRO A 172 -4.50 -2.91 21.17
CA PRO A 172 -5.22 -2.11 22.15
C PRO A 172 -4.53 -2.21 23.52
N PRO A 173 -4.72 -1.25 24.43
CA PRO A 173 -4.17 -1.32 25.77
C PRO A 173 -4.79 -2.44 26.62
N SER A 174 -6.01 -2.85 26.30
CA SER A 174 -6.70 -3.99 26.90
C SER A 174 -7.81 -4.49 26.01
N TRP A 175 -8.27 -5.73 26.27
CA TRP A 175 -9.46 -6.29 25.64
C TRP A 175 -10.70 -5.42 25.87
N ASP A 176 -10.92 -4.97 27.13
CA ASP A 176 -12.09 -4.16 27.48
C ASP A 176 -12.12 -2.83 26.71
N GLU A 177 -10.97 -2.23 26.49
CA GLU A 177 -10.85 -1.01 25.68
C GLU A 177 -11.20 -1.28 24.21
N LEU A 178 -10.75 -2.39 23.65
CA LEU A 178 -11.10 -2.79 22.29
C LEU A 178 -12.60 -3.04 22.16
N VAL A 179 -13.19 -3.78 23.10
CA VAL A 179 -14.63 -4.04 23.15
C VAL A 179 -15.42 -2.73 23.23
N ARG A 180 -15.00 -1.80 24.07
CA ARG A 180 -15.64 -0.49 24.20
C ARG A 180 -15.63 0.29 22.88
N ARG A 181 -14.51 0.26 22.15
CA ARG A 181 -14.37 0.91 20.84
C ARG A 181 -15.19 0.23 19.75
N LEU A 182 -15.28 -1.10 19.79
CA LEU A 182 -16.07 -1.90 18.85
C LEU A 182 -17.57 -1.70 19.02
N VAL A 183 -18.05 -1.65 20.27
CA VAL A 183 -19.48 -1.63 20.62
C VAL A 183 -20.03 -0.20 20.76
N GLY A 184 -19.18 0.81 20.78
CA GLY A 184 -19.47 2.18 21.24
C GLY A 184 -20.48 3.00 20.42
N ARG A 185 -21.18 2.44 19.41
CA ARG A 185 -22.18 3.16 18.61
C ARG A 185 -23.63 2.69 18.80
N GLY A 186 -23.87 1.62 19.56
CA GLY A 186 -25.20 1.25 20.06
C GLY A 186 -26.29 0.90 19.01
N THR A 187 -25.94 0.83 17.72
CA THR A 187 -26.88 0.58 16.62
C THR A 187 -26.84 -0.85 16.10
N GLU A 188 -26.04 -1.72 16.72
CA GLU A 188 -25.75 -3.09 16.23
C GLU A 188 -26.63 -4.12 16.93
N THR A 189 -26.98 -5.18 16.20
CA THR A 189 -27.67 -6.34 16.79
C THR A 189 -26.71 -7.14 17.69
N ALA A 190 -27.26 -7.99 18.55
CA ALA A 190 -26.46 -8.86 19.43
C ALA A 190 -25.57 -9.79 18.62
N GLU A 191 -26.08 -10.33 17.50
CA GLU A 191 -25.35 -11.24 16.60
C GLU A 191 -24.22 -10.53 15.83
N GLU A 192 -24.43 -9.28 15.44
CA GLU A 192 -23.39 -8.46 14.78
C GLU A 192 -22.25 -8.17 15.75
N ARG A 193 -22.59 -7.83 16.98
CA ARG A 193 -21.63 -7.57 18.05
C ARG A 193 -20.81 -8.83 18.36
N GLU A 194 -21.45 -9.98 18.51
CA GLU A 194 -20.77 -11.24 18.78
C GLU A 194 -19.77 -11.59 17.67
N ARG A 195 -20.18 -11.53 16.41
CA ARG A 195 -19.27 -11.74 15.25
C ARG A 195 -18.08 -10.79 15.24
N ARG A 196 -18.26 -9.52 15.61
CA ARG A 196 -17.18 -8.55 15.70
C ARG A 196 -16.19 -8.86 16.81
N LEU A 197 -16.67 -9.34 17.95
CA LEU A 197 -15.82 -9.77 19.05
C LEU A 197 -15.04 -11.03 18.72
N GLU A 198 -15.67 -12.02 18.06
CA GLU A 198 -14.99 -13.20 17.55
C GLU A 198 -13.87 -12.82 16.55
N THR A 199 -14.20 -11.95 15.59
CA THR A 199 -13.21 -11.45 14.64
C THR A 199 -12.05 -10.75 15.35
N ALA A 200 -12.33 -9.87 16.31
CA ALA A 200 -11.31 -9.17 17.09
C ALA A 200 -10.42 -10.12 17.90
N THR A 201 -10.97 -11.21 18.42
CA THR A 201 -10.19 -12.24 19.11
C THR A 201 -9.21 -12.94 18.17
N LEU A 202 -9.67 -13.30 16.96
CA LEU A 202 -8.80 -13.90 15.94
C LEU A 202 -7.73 -12.91 15.45
N GLU A 203 -8.11 -11.64 15.28
CA GLU A 203 -7.19 -10.58 14.89
C GLU A 203 -6.10 -10.37 15.96
N LEU A 204 -6.44 -10.36 17.24
CA LEU A 204 -5.45 -10.26 18.34
C LEU A 204 -4.50 -11.47 18.37
N ALA A 205 -4.99 -12.67 18.13
CA ALA A 205 -4.15 -13.87 18.11
C ALA A 205 -3.07 -13.84 17.00
N SER A 206 -3.23 -12.96 16.00
CA SER A 206 -2.28 -12.77 14.89
C SER A 206 -1.09 -11.87 15.25
N GLU A 207 -1.02 -11.29 16.45
CA GLU A 207 0.09 -10.46 16.92
C GLU A 207 1.44 -11.12 16.74
N LYS A 208 1.53 -12.42 17.01
CA LYS A 208 2.77 -13.23 16.87
C LYS A 208 3.31 -13.33 15.43
N GLU A 209 2.52 -12.96 14.43
CA GLU A 209 2.93 -12.94 13.02
C GLU A 209 3.74 -11.67 12.69
N PHE A 210 3.82 -10.70 13.60
CA PHE A 210 4.43 -9.40 13.37
C PHE A 210 5.81 -9.29 14.03
N ASP A 211 6.62 -8.37 13.52
CA ASP A 211 7.99 -8.19 14.00
C ASP A 211 8.03 -7.38 15.30
N VAL A 212 7.10 -6.42 15.44
CA VAL A 212 6.99 -5.53 16.60
C VAL A 212 5.53 -5.27 16.94
N THR A 213 5.21 -5.18 18.22
CA THR A 213 3.91 -4.73 18.74
C THR A 213 4.04 -3.34 19.36
N ILE A 214 3.12 -2.44 18.98
CA ILE A 214 2.94 -1.13 19.60
C ILE A 214 1.56 -1.11 20.27
N VAL A 215 1.51 -0.77 21.56
CA VAL A 215 0.25 -0.63 22.29
C VAL A 215 -0.31 0.79 22.12
N ASN A 216 -1.51 0.90 21.55
CA ASN A 216 -2.20 2.18 21.36
C ASN A 216 -2.99 2.61 22.62
N ALA A 217 -2.26 2.96 23.67
CA ALA A 217 -2.81 3.60 24.85
C ALA A 217 -3.02 5.10 24.59
N SER A 218 -2.14 5.72 23.84
CA SER A 218 -2.22 7.11 23.36
C SER A 218 -1.83 7.15 21.88
N VAL A 219 -2.66 7.78 21.06
CA VAL A 219 -2.41 7.93 19.62
C VAL A 219 -1.05 8.57 19.36
N ARG A 220 -0.74 9.65 20.10
CA ARG A 220 0.51 10.38 19.95
C ARG A 220 1.73 9.52 20.26
N GLU A 221 1.69 8.80 21.38
CA GLU A 221 2.78 7.93 21.79
C GLU A 221 2.97 6.74 20.83
N ALA A 222 1.87 6.14 20.38
CA ALA A 222 1.91 5.08 19.39
C ALA A 222 2.50 5.56 18.05
N ALA A 223 2.11 6.76 17.59
CA ALA A 223 2.67 7.38 16.40
C ALA A 223 4.16 7.68 16.56
N ASP A 224 4.60 8.23 17.70
CA ASP A 224 6.01 8.51 17.96
C ASP A 224 6.86 7.23 17.98
N GLN A 225 6.35 6.14 18.58
CA GLN A 225 7.00 4.83 18.56
C GLN A 225 7.10 4.29 17.13
N LEU A 226 6.03 4.36 16.34
CA LEU A 226 6.01 3.89 14.96
C LEU A 226 7.00 4.69 14.10
N VAL A 227 7.02 6.01 14.21
CA VAL A 227 7.98 6.87 13.50
C VAL A 227 9.42 6.54 13.86
N LYS A 228 9.70 6.27 15.14
CA LYS A 228 11.03 5.83 15.59
C LYS A 228 11.44 4.52 14.92
N LEU A 229 10.51 3.56 14.78
CA LEU A 229 10.76 2.31 14.06
C LEU A 229 11.02 2.54 12.57
N ILE A 230 10.20 3.36 11.91
CA ILE A 230 10.33 3.69 10.47
C ILE A 230 11.70 4.32 10.18
N ARG A 231 12.21 5.16 11.07
CA ARG A 231 13.51 5.85 10.92
C ARG A 231 14.70 5.01 11.35
N SER A 232 14.51 3.88 12.00
CA SER A 232 15.61 3.04 12.49
C SER A 232 16.18 2.18 11.36
N PRO A 233 17.49 2.23 11.08
CA PRO A 233 18.08 1.50 9.97
C PRO A 233 18.12 -0.03 10.18
N ASN A 234 18.03 -0.51 11.42
CA ASN A 234 18.15 -1.92 11.78
C ASN A 234 17.14 -2.32 12.85
N ILE A 235 16.15 -3.14 12.47
CA ILE A 235 15.44 -3.99 13.42
C ILE A 235 15.58 -5.44 12.93
N SER A 236 16.77 -5.98 13.06
CA SER A 236 16.96 -7.43 13.13
C SER A 236 16.62 -7.85 14.56
N GLY A 237 15.34 -7.88 14.86
CA GLY A 237 14.81 -8.36 16.13
C GLY A 237 14.40 -9.82 16.03
N LYS A 238 15.37 -10.71 15.74
CA LYS A 238 15.25 -12.13 16.10
C LYS A 238 16.51 -12.48 16.85
N SER A 239 16.42 -12.39 18.18
CA SER A 239 17.26 -13.14 19.11
C SER A 239 16.58 -14.46 19.39
#